data_bfd023239521731f4fa93fc07925daa7
#
_entry.id   bfd023239521731f4fa93fc07925daa7
#
_cell.length_a   1.000
_cell.length_b   1.000
_cell.length_c   1.000
_cell.angle_alpha   90.00
_cell.angle_beta   90.00
_cell.angle_gamma   90.00
#
_symmetry.space_group_name_H-M   'P 1'
#
loop_
_entity.id
_entity.type
_entity.pdbx_description
1 polymer ?
#
loop_
_entity_poly.entity_id
_entity_poly.type
_entity_poly.pdbx_seq_one_letter_code
_entity_poly.pdbx_strand_id
1 'polypeptide(L)'
;MNATPNFDDTYVEPIFDVAQLASVELFSPKVDETLWFFTELLGMSVTHREGDSAYLRAYEDYYHHSLKVTYREQPGIGTTTWRTSSPQALRRRTTVLDSVGIDVEWRDGDLGQGPSADFTSPSGHTHALLWEVEYYEAPEGERSQLLSRPQKRPLKGVPVRRLDHVNHLVDDVTQNRRFLQDTLGFRLRENIVVNSREAAAWMSVSPLVHEIANLSDPTGRSADGNGGLHHLAFWYGFPQHLLDAADMFTDHGLKIDLGPGKHGATQAQFLYVFEPGGNRIELFGDTGYLIFDPAWKARTWTEENLDKSLIWYGSPLAREFSIFGQRAAT
;
A
#
# COMPACT_ATOMS: atom_id res chain seq x y z
N MET A 1 0.13 17.89 48.90
CA MET A 1 -0.54 17.08 47.87
C MET A 1 -0.40 17.84 46.56
N ASN A 2 0.37 17.33 45.61
CA ASN A 2 0.45 17.94 44.30
C ASN A 2 -0.89 17.72 43.59
N ALA A 3 -1.59 18.79 43.18
CA ALA A 3 -2.80 18.66 42.37
C ALA A 3 -2.43 17.99 41.06
N THR A 4 -3.22 17.02 40.64
CA THR A 4 -3.11 16.43 39.31
C THR A 4 -3.29 17.53 38.27
N PRO A 5 -2.40 17.66 37.28
CA PRO A 5 -2.60 18.64 36.22
C PRO A 5 -3.96 18.46 35.54
N ASN A 6 -4.57 19.57 35.19
CA ASN A 6 -5.80 19.53 34.39
C ASN A 6 -5.41 19.22 32.94
N PHE A 7 -5.77 18.04 32.44
CA PHE A 7 -5.56 17.65 31.05
C PHE A 7 -6.73 18.11 30.18
N ASP A 8 -6.47 18.27 28.88
CA ASP A 8 -7.51 18.58 27.90
C ASP A 8 -8.37 17.32 27.64
N ASP A 9 -9.50 17.23 28.34
CA ASP A 9 -10.44 16.10 28.23
C ASP A 9 -11.15 16.06 26.86
N THR A 10 -10.94 17.04 25.98
CA THR A 10 -11.49 17.05 24.61
C THR A 10 -10.60 16.31 23.61
N TYR A 11 -9.38 15.94 24.01
CA TYR A 11 -8.48 15.16 23.15
C TYR A 11 -9.00 13.73 23.00
N VAL A 12 -9.26 13.34 21.74
CA VAL A 12 -9.66 11.97 21.42
C VAL A 12 -8.42 11.11 21.23
N GLU A 13 -8.28 10.09 22.08
CA GLU A 13 -7.15 9.16 21.99
C GLU A 13 -7.15 8.44 20.63
N PRO A 14 -5.99 8.39 19.92
CA PRO A 14 -5.89 7.68 18.66
C PRO A 14 -6.13 6.17 18.81
N ILE A 15 -6.78 5.57 17.84
CA ILE A 15 -6.96 4.12 17.75
C ILE A 15 -5.67 3.50 17.21
N PHE A 16 -5.14 2.47 17.88
CA PHE A 16 -3.93 1.73 17.51
C PHE A 16 -4.20 0.23 17.27
N ASP A 17 -5.41 -0.11 16.86
CA ASP A 17 -5.84 -1.49 16.68
C ASP A 17 -5.31 -2.13 15.40
N VAL A 18 -5.15 -1.36 14.32
CA VAL A 18 -4.48 -1.81 13.10
C VAL A 18 -3.00 -1.45 13.18
N ALA A 19 -2.12 -2.43 12.91
CA ALA A 19 -0.69 -2.29 13.12
C ALA A 19 0.09 -2.02 11.83
N GLN A 20 -0.30 -2.69 10.71
CA GLN A 20 0.43 -2.57 9.45
C GLN A 20 -0.33 -3.15 8.26
N LEU A 21 0.10 -2.77 7.05
CA LEU A 21 -0.24 -3.46 5.79
C LEU A 21 0.49 -4.82 5.79
N ALA A 22 -0.27 -5.92 5.73
CA ALA A 22 0.27 -7.27 5.78
C ALA A 22 0.53 -7.84 4.38
N SER A 23 -0.46 -7.76 3.49
CA SER A 23 -0.37 -8.23 2.12
C SER A 23 -1.39 -7.55 1.21
N VAL A 24 -1.15 -7.66 -0.10
CA VAL A 24 -2.08 -7.20 -1.14
C VAL A 24 -2.24 -8.30 -2.17
N GLU A 25 -3.46 -8.53 -2.63
CA GLU A 25 -3.73 -9.37 -3.80
C GLU A 25 -3.77 -8.49 -5.05
N LEU A 26 -2.96 -8.85 -6.04
CA LEU A 26 -2.86 -8.20 -7.33
C LEU A 26 -3.43 -9.12 -8.42
N PHE A 27 -4.34 -8.62 -9.23
CA PHE A 27 -4.87 -9.35 -10.38
C PHE A 27 -4.01 -9.11 -11.61
N SER A 28 -3.73 -10.16 -12.36
CA SER A 28 -2.99 -10.06 -13.61
C SER A 28 -3.54 -11.01 -14.68
N PRO A 29 -3.72 -10.53 -15.93
CA PRO A 29 -4.02 -11.40 -17.08
C PRO A 29 -2.78 -12.13 -17.61
N LYS A 30 -1.58 -11.77 -17.12
CA LYS A 30 -0.29 -12.29 -17.57
C LYS A 30 0.55 -12.73 -16.36
N VAL A 31 0.06 -13.73 -15.64
CA VAL A 31 0.66 -14.12 -14.34
C VAL A 31 2.14 -14.45 -14.46
N ASP A 32 2.56 -15.21 -15.46
CA ASP A 32 3.97 -15.62 -15.57
C ASP A 32 4.90 -14.44 -15.88
N GLU A 33 4.50 -13.50 -16.74
CA GLU A 33 5.26 -12.29 -17.01
C GLU A 33 5.27 -11.33 -15.80
N THR A 34 4.16 -11.25 -15.08
CA THR A 34 4.07 -10.50 -13.81
C THR A 34 5.00 -11.11 -12.76
N LEU A 35 5.04 -12.44 -12.64
CA LEU A 35 5.96 -13.13 -11.74
C LEU A 35 7.42 -12.92 -12.15
N TRP A 36 7.74 -12.98 -13.44
CA TRP A 36 9.08 -12.64 -13.94
C TRP A 36 9.49 -11.23 -13.52
N PHE A 37 8.61 -10.25 -13.67
CA PHE A 37 8.88 -8.88 -13.23
C PHE A 37 9.23 -8.80 -11.74
N PHE A 38 8.42 -9.41 -10.88
CA PHE A 38 8.65 -9.38 -9.44
C PHE A 38 9.87 -10.21 -9.01
N THR A 39 10.13 -11.36 -9.64
CA THR A 39 11.23 -12.26 -9.22
C THR A 39 12.57 -11.88 -9.84
N GLU A 40 12.63 -11.62 -11.14
CA GLU A 40 13.90 -11.39 -11.83
C GLU A 40 14.34 -9.93 -11.75
N LEU A 41 13.41 -8.97 -11.79
CA LEU A 41 13.76 -7.55 -11.75
C LEU A 41 13.72 -6.98 -10.32
N LEU A 42 12.71 -7.33 -9.53
CA LEU A 42 12.56 -6.82 -8.16
C LEU A 42 13.06 -7.80 -7.09
N GLY A 43 13.65 -8.94 -7.48
CA GLY A 43 14.29 -9.87 -6.56
C GLY A 43 13.37 -10.49 -5.49
N MET A 44 12.06 -10.51 -5.71
CA MET A 44 11.12 -11.15 -4.79
C MET A 44 11.20 -12.68 -4.89
N SER A 45 10.86 -13.36 -3.81
CA SER A 45 10.80 -14.83 -3.75
C SER A 45 9.36 -15.31 -3.85
N VAL A 46 9.08 -16.29 -4.72
CA VAL A 46 7.82 -17.04 -4.70
C VAL A 46 7.90 -18.05 -3.57
N THR A 47 6.98 -17.94 -2.62
CA THR A 47 6.88 -18.86 -1.46
C THR A 47 5.96 -20.03 -1.76
N HIS A 48 4.92 -19.81 -2.56
CA HIS A 48 3.97 -20.85 -2.93
C HIS A 48 3.26 -20.53 -4.24
N ARG A 49 2.72 -21.59 -4.90
CA ARG A 49 1.76 -21.49 -6.01
C ARG A 49 0.62 -22.45 -5.77
N GLU A 50 -0.61 -21.97 -5.92
CA GLU A 50 -1.81 -22.78 -5.77
C GLU A 50 -2.90 -22.31 -6.75
N GLY A 51 -3.41 -23.22 -7.55
CA GLY A 51 -4.42 -22.88 -8.57
C GLY A 51 -3.95 -21.74 -9.48
N ASP A 52 -4.76 -20.71 -9.56
CA ASP A 52 -4.50 -19.52 -10.37
C ASP A 52 -3.69 -18.43 -9.64
N SER A 53 -3.14 -18.74 -8.47
CA SER A 53 -2.46 -17.79 -7.59
C SER A 53 -1.01 -18.16 -7.30
N ALA A 54 -0.18 -17.13 -7.15
CA ALA A 54 1.19 -17.25 -6.64
C ALA A 54 1.39 -16.25 -5.49
N TYR A 55 2.14 -16.68 -4.47
CA TYR A 55 2.41 -15.94 -3.25
C TYR A 55 3.89 -15.53 -3.24
N LEU A 56 4.15 -14.25 -3.05
CA LEU A 56 5.49 -13.68 -3.11
C LEU A 56 5.79 -12.84 -1.88
N ARG A 57 7.06 -12.67 -1.61
CA ARG A 57 7.57 -11.77 -0.58
C ARG A 57 8.83 -11.04 -1.02
N ALA A 58 9.00 -9.82 -0.54
CA ALA A 58 10.26 -9.10 -0.61
C ALA A 58 11.21 -9.61 0.50
N TYR A 59 12.53 -9.40 0.33
CA TYR A 59 13.51 -10.10 1.18
C TYR A 59 13.56 -9.67 2.65
N GLU A 60 12.94 -8.54 3.02
CA GLU A 60 12.77 -8.09 4.40
C GLU A 60 11.33 -8.16 4.92
N ASP A 61 10.37 -8.65 4.13
CA ASP A 61 9.05 -8.95 4.65
C ASP A 61 9.14 -10.12 5.66
N TYR A 62 8.47 -9.98 6.80
CA TYR A 62 8.58 -10.96 7.88
C TYR A 62 7.65 -12.16 7.70
N TYR A 63 6.58 -12.02 6.89
CA TYR A 63 5.53 -13.02 6.76
C TYR A 63 5.77 -13.94 5.57
N HIS A 64 5.03 -15.03 5.55
CA HIS A 64 5.04 -16.01 4.45
C HIS A 64 4.95 -15.32 3.09
N HIS A 65 4.07 -14.34 2.94
CA HIS A 65 3.96 -13.51 1.74
C HIS A 65 3.47 -12.10 2.09
N SER A 66 3.75 -11.15 1.20
CA SER A 66 3.22 -9.78 1.21
C SER A 66 2.48 -9.44 -0.09
N LEU A 67 2.65 -10.25 -1.12
CA LEU A 67 1.99 -10.11 -2.41
C LEU A 67 1.40 -11.45 -2.83
N LYS A 68 0.12 -11.45 -3.21
CA LYS A 68 -0.55 -12.55 -3.90
C LYS A 68 -0.87 -12.10 -5.31
N VAL A 69 -0.42 -12.81 -6.33
CA VAL A 69 -0.75 -12.55 -7.74
C VAL A 69 -1.73 -13.62 -8.19
N THR A 70 -2.93 -13.21 -8.58
CA THR A 70 -4.00 -14.11 -9.02
C THR A 70 -4.39 -13.82 -10.46
N TYR A 71 -4.60 -14.86 -11.27
CA TYR A 71 -5.10 -14.70 -12.63
C TYR A 71 -6.49 -14.06 -12.63
N ARG A 72 -6.65 -13.02 -13.42
CA ARG A 72 -7.93 -12.44 -13.83
C ARG A 72 -7.76 -11.88 -15.24
N GLU A 73 -8.84 -11.81 -16.01
CA GLU A 73 -8.83 -11.24 -17.36
C GLU A 73 -8.43 -9.76 -17.40
N GLN A 74 -8.62 -9.05 -16.30
CA GLN A 74 -8.27 -7.64 -16.15
C GLN A 74 -7.29 -7.45 -15.01
N PRO A 75 -6.28 -6.56 -15.16
CA PRO A 75 -5.42 -6.16 -14.06
C PRO A 75 -6.20 -5.40 -13.00
N GLY A 76 -5.71 -5.38 -11.77
CA GLY A 76 -6.34 -4.66 -10.67
C GLY A 76 -5.95 -5.18 -9.31
N ILE A 77 -6.74 -4.80 -8.32
CA ILE A 77 -6.54 -5.14 -6.93
C ILE A 77 -7.65 -6.07 -6.43
N GLY A 78 -7.25 -7.09 -5.69
CA GLY A 78 -8.12 -7.91 -4.88
C GLY A 78 -8.15 -7.41 -3.43
N THR A 79 -7.89 -8.30 -2.48
CA THR A 79 -7.94 -7.99 -1.06
C THR A 79 -6.70 -7.23 -0.58
N THR A 80 -6.92 -6.13 0.14
CA THR A 80 -5.90 -5.42 0.93
C THR A 80 -5.97 -5.88 2.37
N THR A 81 -4.94 -6.57 2.85
CA THR A 81 -4.95 -7.23 4.16
C THR A 81 -4.17 -6.43 5.19
N TRP A 82 -4.80 -6.20 6.34
CA TRP A 82 -4.24 -5.44 7.46
C TRP A 82 -4.06 -6.33 8.68
N ARG A 83 -2.88 -6.32 9.26
CA ARG A 83 -2.64 -6.99 10.54
C ARG A 83 -3.06 -6.08 11.69
N THR A 84 -3.85 -6.62 12.61
CA THR A 84 -4.22 -5.93 13.86
C THR A 84 -3.12 -6.07 14.91
N SER A 85 -3.13 -5.22 15.93
CA SER A 85 -2.14 -5.20 17.00
C SER A 85 -2.32 -6.34 18.03
N SER A 86 -3.48 -7.01 18.02
CA SER A 86 -3.81 -8.14 18.89
C SER A 86 -5.10 -8.83 18.43
N PRO A 87 -5.38 -10.07 18.92
CA PRO A 87 -6.68 -10.71 18.66
C PRO A 87 -7.85 -9.92 19.27
N GLN A 88 -7.60 -9.17 20.36
CA GLN A 88 -8.61 -8.30 20.97
C GLN A 88 -8.89 -7.08 20.09
N ALA A 89 -7.85 -6.51 19.46
CA ALA A 89 -7.98 -5.42 18.49
C ALA A 89 -8.81 -5.85 17.27
N LEU A 90 -8.57 -7.06 16.75
CA LEU A 90 -9.37 -7.64 15.67
C LEU A 90 -10.86 -7.66 16.04
N ARG A 91 -11.20 -8.21 17.22
CA ARG A 91 -12.59 -8.23 17.70
C ARG A 91 -13.20 -6.85 17.89
N ARG A 92 -12.44 -5.86 18.41
CA ARG A 92 -12.95 -4.49 18.54
C ARG A 92 -13.27 -3.88 17.19
N ARG A 93 -12.39 -4.04 16.20
CA ARG A 93 -12.59 -3.45 14.87
C ARG A 93 -13.74 -4.09 14.12
N THR A 94 -13.90 -5.41 14.19
CA THR A 94 -15.06 -6.07 13.58
C THR A 94 -16.38 -5.62 14.24
N THR A 95 -16.42 -5.49 15.57
CA THR A 95 -17.60 -4.94 16.26
C THR A 95 -17.92 -3.51 15.82
N VAL A 96 -16.89 -2.67 15.59
CA VAL A 96 -17.12 -1.31 15.08
C VAL A 96 -17.67 -1.34 13.65
N LEU A 97 -17.10 -2.17 12.76
CA LEU A 97 -17.61 -2.33 11.40
C LEU A 97 -19.08 -2.75 11.38
N ASP A 98 -19.45 -3.77 12.15
CA ASP A 98 -20.83 -4.21 12.31
C ASP A 98 -21.74 -3.07 12.81
N SER A 99 -21.26 -2.28 13.77
CA SER A 99 -22.05 -1.19 14.38
C SER A 99 -22.36 -0.03 13.42
N VAL A 100 -21.55 0.12 12.37
CA VAL A 100 -21.77 1.13 11.31
C VAL A 100 -22.43 0.53 10.06
N GLY A 101 -22.90 -0.72 10.14
CA GLY A 101 -23.64 -1.39 9.08
C GLY A 101 -22.78 -1.94 7.93
N ILE A 102 -21.49 -2.20 8.19
CA ILE A 102 -20.61 -2.87 7.24
C ILE A 102 -20.70 -4.38 7.48
N ASP A 103 -21.08 -5.12 6.46
CA ASP A 103 -21.09 -6.57 6.50
C ASP A 103 -19.67 -7.12 6.61
N VAL A 104 -19.44 -7.95 7.63
CA VAL A 104 -18.15 -8.61 7.87
C VAL A 104 -18.30 -10.11 7.63
N GLU A 105 -17.54 -10.62 6.65
CA GLU A 105 -17.48 -12.05 6.37
C GLU A 105 -16.23 -12.65 7.02
N TRP A 106 -16.42 -13.61 7.93
CA TRP A 106 -15.31 -14.36 8.50
C TRP A 106 -14.85 -15.48 7.55
N ARG A 107 -13.55 -15.55 7.32
CA ARG A 107 -12.90 -16.60 6.53
C ARG A 107 -11.91 -17.37 7.39
N ASP A 108 -11.67 -18.63 7.06
CA ASP A 108 -10.70 -19.48 7.77
C ASP A 108 -9.24 -19.02 7.59
N GLY A 109 -9.01 -18.06 6.73
CA GLY A 109 -7.71 -17.50 6.36
C GLY A 109 -7.28 -17.90 4.96
N ASP A 110 -6.01 -17.60 4.64
CA ASP A 110 -5.34 -17.98 3.40
C ASP A 110 -3.97 -18.59 3.75
N LEU A 111 -3.22 -19.07 2.76
CA LEU A 111 -1.90 -19.64 2.97
C LEU A 111 -1.00 -18.65 3.76
N GLY A 112 -0.43 -19.11 4.87
CA GLY A 112 0.39 -18.27 5.76
C GLY A 112 -0.35 -17.21 6.56
N GLN A 113 -1.70 -17.20 6.52
CA GLN A 113 -2.56 -16.25 7.23
C GLN A 113 -3.68 -17.01 7.94
N GLY A 114 -3.91 -16.70 9.22
CA GLY A 114 -5.00 -17.27 10.00
C GLY A 114 -6.35 -16.62 9.67
N PRO A 115 -7.37 -16.88 10.51
CA PRO A 115 -8.72 -16.38 10.27
C PRO A 115 -8.76 -14.87 10.04
N SER A 116 -9.51 -14.43 9.02
CA SER A 116 -9.67 -13.05 8.64
C SER A 116 -11.13 -12.60 8.68
N ALA A 117 -11.31 -11.31 8.88
CA ALA A 117 -12.58 -10.61 8.79
C ALA A 117 -12.56 -9.73 7.53
N ASP A 118 -13.22 -10.20 6.49
CA ASP A 118 -13.26 -9.53 5.19
C ASP A 118 -14.46 -8.59 5.11
N PHE A 119 -14.27 -7.43 4.52
CA PHE A 119 -15.32 -6.42 4.35
C PHE A 119 -15.01 -5.53 3.14
N THR A 120 -16.06 -4.83 2.68
CA THR A 120 -15.93 -3.88 1.56
C THR A 120 -16.03 -2.44 2.07
N SER A 121 -15.08 -1.60 1.69
CA SER A 121 -15.11 -0.16 1.99
C SER A 121 -16.19 0.55 1.15
N PRO A 122 -16.59 1.79 1.52
CA PRO A 122 -17.58 2.56 0.75
C PRO A 122 -17.24 2.74 -0.74
N SER A 123 -15.96 2.73 -1.09
CA SER A 123 -15.49 2.83 -2.49
C SER A 123 -15.31 1.47 -3.19
N GLY A 124 -15.87 0.40 -2.63
CA GLY A 124 -15.88 -0.92 -3.27
C GLY A 124 -14.58 -1.72 -3.16
N HIS A 125 -13.59 -1.28 -2.38
CA HIS A 125 -12.36 -2.04 -2.15
C HIS A 125 -12.58 -3.11 -1.08
N THR A 126 -12.10 -4.32 -1.36
CA THR A 126 -12.09 -5.41 -0.38
C THR A 126 -10.91 -5.27 0.55
N HIS A 127 -11.20 -5.29 1.85
CA HIS A 127 -10.21 -5.31 2.90
C HIS A 127 -10.37 -6.54 3.78
N ALA A 128 -9.27 -7.01 4.36
CA ALA A 128 -9.28 -8.04 5.39
C ALA A 128 -8.55 -7.57 6.64
N LEU A 129 -9.09 -7.89 7.81
CA LEU A 129 -8.41 -7.75 9.10
C LEU A 129 -8.04 -9.12 9.61
N LEU A 130 -6.80 -9.31 10.05
CA LEU A 130 -6.34 -10.54 10.68
C LEU A 130 -5.37 -10.28 11.84
N TRP A 131 -5.12 -11.31 12.64
CA TRP A 131 -4.08 -11.28 13.67
C TRP A 131 -3.02 -12.34 13.43
N GLU A 132 -3.41 -13.58 13.13
CA GLU A 132 -2.50 -14.70 13.01
C GLU A 132 -1.81 -14.67 11.66
N VAL A 133 -0.48 -14.79 11.67
CA VAL A 133 0.36 -14.86 10.46
C VAL A 133 1.47 -15.89 10.67
N GLU A 134 1.84 -16.55 9.60
CA GLU A 134 3.05 -17.37 9.56
C GLU A 134 4.26 -16.48 9.28
N TYR A 135 5.27 -16.58 10.14
CA TYR A 135 6.56 -15.93 9.88
C TYR A 135 7.37 -16.77 8.90
N TYR A 136 7.98 -16.06 7.93
CA TYR A 136 8.81 -16.73 6.94
C TYR A 136 10.08 -17.28 7.55
N GLU A 137 10.36 -18.53 7.25
CA GLU A 137 11.61 -19.21 7.58
C GLU A 137 12.38 -19.54 6.29
N ALA A 138 13.48 -18.83 6.05
CA ALA A 138 14.29 -19.04 4.86
C ALA A 138 14.92 -20.45 4.86
N PRO A 139 15.00 -21.12 3.70
CA PRO A 139 15.80 -22.33 3.52
C PRO A 139 17.25 -22.10 3.95
N GLU A 140 17.97 -23.15 4.35
CA GLU A 140 19.32 -23.05 4.94
C GLU A 140 20.28 -22.22 4.09
N GLY A 141 20.28 -22.40 2.78
CA GLY A 141 21.13 -21.65 1.84
C GLY A 141 20.82 -20.16 1.76
N GLU A 142 19.61 -19.74 2.11
CA GLU A 142 19.13 -18.37 2.04
C GLU A 142 19.08 -17.66 3.39
N ARG A 143 19.36 -18.33 4.48
CA ARG A 143 19.34 -17.74 5.83
C ARG A 143 20.35 -16.63 5.97
N SER A 144 19.92 -15.48 6.50
CA SER A 144 20.80 -14.37 6.82
C SER A 144 21.56 -14.64 8.11
N GLN A 145 22.79 -14.10 8.21
CA GLN A 145 23.52 -14.03 9.48
C GLN A 145 23.03 -12.87 10.36
N LEU A 146 22.29 -11.92 9.81
CA LEU A 146 21.62 -10.87 10.57
C LEU A 146 20.33 -11.43 11.15
N LEU A 147 20.25 -11.55 12.45
CA LEU A 147 19.12 -12.20 13.16
C LEU A 147 17.76 -11.52 12.89
N SER A 148 17.77 -10.21 12.60
CA SER A 148 16.57 -9.43 12.30
C SER A 148 16.15 -9.46 10.84
N ARG A 149 16.94 -10.12 9.96
CA ARG A 149 16.66 -10.19 8.53
C ARG A 149 16.14 -11.58 8.17
N PRO A 150 14.94 -11.69 7.60
CA PRO A 150 14.32 -13.00 7.31
C PRO A 150 15.12 -13.87 6.34
N GLN A 151 15.81 -13.25 5.36
CA GLN A 151 16.68 -13.98 4.41
C GLN A 151 17.86 -13.12 3.96
N LYS A 152 18.82 -13.72 3.26
CA LYS A 152 19.87 -12.99 2.54
C LYS A 152 19.27 -12.08 1.48
N ARG A 153 19.96 -10.96 1.20
CA ARG A 153 19.61 -10.11 0.05
C ARG A 153 19.76 -10.92 -1.24
N PRO A 154 18.76 -10.99 -2.10
CA PRO A 154 18.87 -11.64 -3.41
C PRO A 154 19.90 -10.97 -4.30
N LEU A 155 20.47 -11.75 -5.22
CA LEU A 155 21.45 -11.27 -6.21
C LEU A 155 20.80 -11.05 -7.60
N LYS A 156 19.49 -11.04 -7.68
CA LYS A 156 18.71 -10.84 -8.91
C LYS A 156 18.16 -9.42 -8.96
N GLY A 157 18.27 -8.78 -10.11
CA GLY A 157 17.72 -7.46 -10.37
C GLY A 157 18.15 -6.41 -9.34
N VAL A 158 17.27 -5.47 -9.06
CA VAL A 158 17.38 -4.51 -7.95
C VAL A 158 16.35 -4.92 -6.88
N PRO A 159 16.74 -5.68 -5.83
CA PRO A 159 15.78 -6.30 -4.94
C PRO A 159 15.11 -5.29 -4.02
N VAL A 160 13.76 -5.31 -4.02
CA VAL A 160 12.93 -4.55 -3.09
C VAL A 160 12.97 -5.16 -1.70
N ARG A 161 12.90 -4.30 -0.67
CA ARG A 161 13.06 -4.73 0.74
C ARG A 161 11.75 -5.18 1.36
N ARG A 162 10.66 -4.46 1.11
CA ARG A 162 9.34 -4.77 1.68
C ARG A 162 8.20 -4.16 0.85
N LEU A 163 7.01 -4.70 1.02
CA LEU A 163 5.78 -4.00 0.66
C LEU A 163 5.68 -2.70 1.46
N ASP A 164 5.30 -1.59 0.81
CA ASP A 164 5.25 -0.29 1.46
C ASP A 164 3.84 0.24 1.64
N HIS A 165 3.15 0.50 0.55
CA HIS A 165 1.80 1.06 0.58
C HIS A 165 0.99 0.69 -0.64
N VAL A 166 -0.31 0.97 -0.57
CA VAL A 166 -1.26 0.85 -1.67
C VAL A 166 -1.98 2.17 -1.89
N ASN A 167 -2.20 2.54 -3.15
CA ASN A 167 -3.01 3.72 -3.50
C ASN A 167 -4.27 3.27 -4.25
N HIS A 168 -5.42 3.53 -3.64
CA HIS A 168 -6.74 3.22 -4.18
C HIS A 168 -7.31 4.40 -4.99
N LEU A 169 -7.88 4.10 -6.15
CA LEU A 169 -8.76 5.03 -6.84
C LEU A 169 -10.16 4.94 -6.24
N VAL A 170 -10.69 6.05 -5.80
CA VAL A 170 -11.98 6.12 -5.09
C VAL A 170 -12.87 7.20 -5.71
N ASP A 171 -14.16 7.02 -5.65
CA ASP A 171 -15.16 8.00 -6.12
C ASP A 171 -15.27 9.20 -5.17
N ASP A 172 -15.25 8.96 -3.85
CA ASP A 172 -15.27 10.00 -2.82
C ASP A 172 -14.13 9.79 -1.80
N VAL A 173 -13.07 10.58 -1.98
CA VAL A 173 -11.88 10.55 -1.09
C VAL A 173 -12.26 10.85 0.35
N THR A 174 -13.12 11.84 0.59
CA THR A 174 -13.51 12.25 1.94
C THR A 174 -14.32 11.16 2.65
N GLN A 175 -15.26 10.53 1.95
CA GLN A 175 -16.06 9.45 2.51
C GLN A 175 -15.17 8.25 2.88
N ASN A 176 -14.34 7.78 1.95
CA ASN A 176 -13.48 6.61 2.19
C ASN A 176 -12.43 6.89 3.25
N ARG A 177 -11.82 8.09 3.27
CA ARG A 177 -10.90 8.52 4.32
C ARG A 177 -11.55 8.51 5.70
N ARG A 178 -12.74 9.11 5.85
CA ARG A 178 -13.46 9.13 7.13
C ARG A 178 -13.79 7.71 7.58
N PHE A 179 -14.26 6.87 6.68
CA PHE A 179 -14.51 5.47 6.97
C PHE A 179 -13.27 4.79 7.57
N LEU A 180 -12.11 4.89 6.92
CA LEU A 180 -10.86 4.30 7.42
C LEU A 180 -10.41 4.89 8.76
N GLN A 181 -10.59 6.20 8.97
CA GLN A 181 -10.25 6.86 10.24
C GLN A 181 -11.17 6.40 11.38
N ASP A 182 -12.48 6.48 11.17
CA ASP A 182 -13.46 6.29 12.22
C ASP A 182 -13.62 4.82 12.60
N THR A 183 -13.48 3.90 11.65
CA THR A 183 -13.64 2.46 11.89
C THR A 183 -12.34 1.74 12.23
N LEU A 184 -11.24 2.06 11.54
CA LEU A 184 -9.98 1.32 11.63
C LEU A 184 -8.86 2.06 12.34
N GLY A 185 -9.02 3.38 12.58
CA GLY A 185 -8.03 4.19 13.27
C GLY A 185 -6.88 4.67 12.38
N PHE A 186 -7.06 4.71 11.07
CA PHE A 186 -6.10 5.37 10.19
C PHE A 186 -5.99 6.86 10.51
N ARG A 187 -4.79 7.40 10.44
CA ARG A 187 -4.51 8.81 10.73
C ARG A 187 -4.21 9.53 9.44
N LEU A 188 -4.97 10.58 9.14
CA LEU A 188 -4.67 11.46 8.01
C LEU A 188 -3.35 12.15 8.24
N ARG A 189 -2.42 12.04 7.29
CA ARG A 189 -1.10 12.66 7.33
C ARG A 189 -1.01 13.87 6.43
N GLU A 190 -1.42 13.69 5.19
CA GLU A 190 -1.50 14.75 4.20
C GLU A 190 -2.76 14.58 3.34
N ASN A 191 -3.24 15.65 2.74
CA ASN A 191 -4.29 15.61 1.72
C ASN A 191 -4.12 16.73 0.69
N ILE A 192 -4.76 16.56 -0.45
CA ILE A 192 -4.90 17.58 -1.48
C ILE A 192 -6.37 18.00 -1.53
N VAL A 193 -6.63 19.30 -1.42
CA VAL A 193 -7.96 19.90 -1.55
C VAL A 193 -7.95 20.90 -2.70
N VAL A 194 -8.78 20.64 -3.72
CA VAL A 194 -8.94 21.49 -4.91
C VAL A 194 -10.43 21.81 -5.09
N ASN A 195 -10.75 23.08 -5.32
CA ASN A 195 -12.14 23.54 -5.43
C ASN A 195 -13.03 23.07 -4.27
N SER A 196 -12.50 23.14 -3.06
CA SER A 196 -13.17 22.69 -1.82
C SER A 196 -13.52 21.18 -1.78
N ARG A 197 -12.94 20.36 -2.66
CA ARG A 197 -13.09 18.91 -2.69
C ARG A 197 -11.75 18.24 -2.40
N GLU A 198 -11.77 17.21 -1.58
CA GLU A 198 -10.59 16.40 -1.30
C GLU A 198 -10.31 15.50 -2.51
N ALA A 199 -9.16 15.71 -3.15
CA ALA A 199 -8.74 15.00 -4.36
C ALA A 199 -7.79 13.84 -4.06
N ALA A 200 -7.06 13.91 -2.94
CA ALA A 200 -6.20 12.84 -2.47
C ALA A 200 -6.04 12.89 -0.95
N ALA A 201 -5.78 11.74 -0.33
CA ALA A 201 -5.51 11.61 1.10
C ALA A 201 -4.48 10.50 1.35
N TRP A 202 -3.43 10.80 2.12
CA TRP A 202 -2.42 9.86 2.58
C TRP A 202 -2.62 9.57 4.06
N MET A 203 -2.74 8.29 4.39
CA MET A 203 -3.09 7.83 5.74
C MET A 203 -2.17 6.71 6.19
N SER A 204 -1.92 6.65 7.50
CA SER A 204 -1.12 5.59 8.10
C SER A 204 -1.66 5.11 9.44
N VAL A 205 -1.27 3.91 9.81
CA VAL A 205 -1.48 3.32 11.13
C VAL A 205 -0.18 3.27 11.94
N SER A 206 0.97 3.36 11.28
CA SER A 206 2.31 3.36 11.84
C SER A 206 2.97 4.77 11.79
N PRO A 207 4.25 4.94 12.17
CA PRO A 207 5.00 6.17 11.94
C PRO A 207 5.31 6.51 10.48
N LEU A 208 5.01 5.64 9.53
CA LEU A 208 5.16 5.96 8.12
C LEU A 208 4.24 7.12 7.72
N VAL A 209 4.64 7.86 6.68
CA VAL A 209 3.79 8.94 6.16
C VAL A 209 2.49 8.38 5.58
N HIS A 210 2.51 7.19 5.00
CA HIS A 210 1.31 6.45 4.62
C HIS A 210 1.59 4.96 4.40
N GLU A 211 0.59 4.13 4.63
CA GLU A 211 0.45 2.76 4.16
C GLU A 211 -0.72 2.62 3.19
N ILE A 212 -1.63 3.59 3.19
CA ILE A 212 -2.71 3.68 2.21
C ILE A 212 -2.88 5.12 1.75
N ALA A 213 -3.08 5.29 0.45
CA ALA A 213 -3.56 6.54 -0.12
C ALA A 213 -4.88 6.32 -0.86
N ASN A 214 -5.70 7.36 -0.88
CA ASN A 214 -6.88 7.44 -1.72
C ASN A 214 -6.70 8.58 -2.72
N LEU A 215 -6.91 8.31 -3.98
CA LEU A 215 -6.90 9.30 -5.04
C LEU A 215 -8.27 9.30 -5.73
N SER A 216 -8.82 10.49 -5.96
CA SER A 216 -10.09 10.64 -6.69
C SER A 216 -9.99 10.01 -8.09
N ASP A 217 -10.96 9.16 -8.41
CA ASP A 217 -11.08 8.54 -9.73
C ASP A 217 -11.84 9.48 -10.69
N PRO A 218 -11.16 10.18 -11.60
CA PRO A 218 -11.84 11.07 -12.54
C PRO A 218 -12.57 10.31 -13.65
N THR A 219 -12.39 8.99 -13.76
CA THR A 219 -13.08 8.15 -14.75
C THR A 219 -14.45 7.69 -14.29
N GLY A 220 -14.75 7.81 -12.99
CA GLY A 220 -16.00 7.38 -12.39
C GLY A 220 -16.20 5.86 -12.28
N ARG A 221 -15.17 5.06 -12.60
CA ARG A 221 -15.27 3.58 -12.52
C ARG A 221 -15.45 3.09 -11.09
N SER A 222 -14.88 3.79 -10.13
CA SER A 222 -15.01 3.47 -8.71
C SER A 222 -16.43 3.69 -8.19
N ALA A 223 -17.24 4.52 -8.87
CA ALA A 223 -18.64 4.78 -8.49
C ALA A 223 -19.55 3.55 -8.65
N ASP A 224 -19.14 2.57 -9.45
CA ASP A 224 -19.86 1.31 -9.64
C ASP A 224 -19.59 0.30 -8.51
N GLY A 225 -18.90 0.69 -7.45
CA GLY A 225 -18.53 -0.19 -6.32
C GLY A 225 -17.41 -1.19 -6.64
N ASN A 226 -16.74 -1.00 -7.77
CA ASN A 226 -15.57 -1.80 -8.18
C ASN A 226 -14.31 -0.97 -7.93
N GLY A 227 -13.80 -1.00 -6.70
CA GLY A 227 -12.63 -0.24 -6.30
C GLY A 227 -11.43 -0.39 -7.26
N GLY A 228 -10.80 0.72 -7.62
CA GLY A 228 -9.69 0.76 -8.56
C GLY A 228 -8.32 0.81 -7.88
N LEU A 229 -7.29 0.28 -8.55
CA LEU A 229 -5.90 0.42 -8.14
C LEU A 229 -5.24 1.59 -8.90
N HIS A 230 -4.66 2.56 -8.17
CA HIS A 230 -3.74 3.51 -8.78
C HIS A 230 -2.34 2.91 -8.87
N HIS A 231 -1.79 2.44 -7.76
CA HIS A 231 -0.52 1.71 -7.72
C HIS A 231 -0.36 0.88 -6.45
N LEU A 232 0.55 -0.09 -6.53
CA LEU A 232 1.11 -0.82 -5.41
C LEU A 232 2.58 -0.44 -5.28
N ALA A 233 3.05 -0.16 -4.05
CA ALA A 233 4.40 0.34 -3.83
C ALA A 233 5.28 -0.62 -3.03
N PHE A 234 6.57 -0.68 -3.45
CA PHE A 234 7.62 -1.44 -2.77
C PHE A 234 8.78 -0.53 -2.38
N TRP A 235 9.32 -0.74 -1.20
CA TRP A 235 10.36 0.09 -0.60
C TRP A 235 11.76 -0.44 -0.88
N TYR A 236 12.64 0.44 -1.34
CA TYR A 236 14.08 0.19 -1.49
C TYR A 236 14.91 0.64 -0.29
N GLY A 237 14.58 1.78 0.30
CA GLY A 237 15.33 2.40 1.39
C GLY A 237 16.59 3.16 0.98
N PHE A 238 16.95 3.16 -0.30
CA PHE A 238 18.09 3.88 -0.88
C PHE A 238 17.70 4.46 -2.24
N PRO A 239 17.79 5.80 -2.41
CA PRO A 239 17.43 6.45 -3.67
C PRO A 239 18.23 5.99 -4.89
N GLN A 240 19.49 5.57 -4.70
CA GLN A 240 20.31 5.05 -5.79
C GLN A 240 19.65 3.85 -6.50
N HIS A 241 18.94 3.00 -5.76
CA HIS A 241 18.24 1.85 -6.35
C HIS A 241 17.14 2.26 -7.34
N LEU A 242 16.59 3.47 -7.25
CA LEU A 242 15.63 3.96 -8.26
C LEU A 242 16.32 4.20 -9.61
N LEU A 243 17.55 4.69 -9.61
CA LEU A 243 18.32 4.92 -10.83
C LEU A 243 18.74 3.58 -11.43
N ASP A 244 19.24 2.66 -10.60
CA ASP A 244 19.61 1.31 -11.03
C ASP A 244 18.39 0.56 -11.62
N ALA A 245 17.22 0.72 -11.01
CA ALA A 245 15.98 0.14 -11.50
C ALA A 245 15.51 0.79 -12.80
N ALA A 246 15.65 2.12 -12.95
CA ALA A 246 15.30 2.81 -14.17
C ALA A 246 16.13 2.33 -15.37
N ASP A 247 17.46 2.16 -15.18
CA ASP A 247 18.35 1.60 -16.20
C ASP A 247 17.91 0.18 -16.56
N MET A 248 17.71 -0.67 -15.55
CA MET A 248 17.30 -2.06 -15.74
C MET A 248 15.95 -2.16 -16.48
N PHE A 249 14.94 -1.36 -16.11
CA PHE A 249 13.64 -1.38 -16.79
C PHE A 249 13.76 -0.92 -18.25
N THR A 250 14.59 0.08 -18.51
CA THR A 250 14.85 0.57 -19.87
C THR A 250 15.51 -0.50 -20.73
N ASP A 251 16.51 -1.20 -20.20
CA ASP A 251 17.20 -2.31 -20.87
C ASP A 251 16.24 -3.48 -21.21
N HIS A 252 15.25 -3.71 -20.35
CA HIS A 252 14.21 -4.73 -20.58
C HIS A 252 13.01 -4.22 -21.39
N GLY A 253 13.03 -2.98 -21.91
CA GLY A 253 11.97 -2.40 -22.70
C GLY A 253 10.68 -2.11 -21.93
N LEU A 254 10.74 -2.06 -20.58
CA LEU A 254 9.59 -1.71 -19.76
C LEU A 254 9.40 -0.19 -19.78
N LYS A 255 8.13 0.21 -19.90
CA LYS A 255 7.81 1.63 -19.94
C LYS A 255 7.78 2.22 -18.52
N ILE A 256 8.75 3.11 -18.24
CA ILE A 256 8.67 4.00 -17.09
C ILE A 256 7.50 4.97 -17.30
N ASP A 257 6.58 5.01 -16.33
CA ASP A 257 5.41 5.89 -16.39
C ASP A 257 5.74 7.28 -15.85
N LEU A 258 6.49 7.36 -14.73
CA LEU A 258 6.90 8.61 -14.12
C LEU A 258 8.18 8.42 -13.28
N GLY A 259 9.05 9.41 -13.30
CA GLY A 259 10.28 9.42 -12.47
C GLY A 259 11.53 8.92 -13.21
N PRO A 260 12.63 8.74 -12.49
CA PRO A 260 12.84 9.01 -11.05
C PRO A 260 12.59 10.48 -10.66
N GLY A 261 12.01 10.67 -9.49
CA GLY A 261 11.67 12.01 -9.02
C GLY A 261 11.44 12.06 -7.51
N LYS A 262 10.95 13.20 -7.02
CA LYS A 262 10.57 13.38 -5.62
C LYS A 262 9.21 14.04 -5.51
N HIS A 263 8.36 13.51 -4.63
CA HIS A 263 7.10 14.14 -4.26
C HIS A 263 7.33 15.32 -3.30
N GLY A 264 6.47 16.33 -3.35
CA GLY A 264 6.36 17.34 -2.31
C GLY A 264 5.56 16.81 -1.13
N ALA A 265 4.37 16.26 -1.40
CA ALA A 265 3.67 15.43 -0.44
C ALA A 265 4.52 14.17 -0.14
N THR A 266 4.48 13.69 1.09
CA THR A 266 5.29 12.54 1.56
C THR A 266 6.80 12.74 1.54
N GLN A 267 7.35 13.66 0.73
CA GLN A 267 8.77 13.95 0.51
C GLN A 267 9.60 12.76 -0.01
N ALA A 268 8.95 11.70 -0.44
CA ALA A 268 9.62 10.49 -0.88
C ALA A 268 10.12 10.58 -2.32
N GLN A 269 11.18 9.86 -2.59
CA GLN A 269 11.69 9.65 -3.94
C GLN A 269 11.01 8.44 -4.57
N PHE A 270 10.61 8.55 -5.82
CA PHE A 270 9.76 7.59 -6.51
C PHE A 270 10.24 7.24 -7.92
N LEU A 271 9.79 6.09 -8.38
CA LEU A 271 9.82 5.64 -9.77
C LEU A 271 8.58 4.79 -10.04
N TYR A 272 7.79 5.14 -11.05
CA TYR A 272 6.61 4.40 -11.46
C TYR A 272 6.85 3.66 -12.76
N VAL A 273 6.46 2.39 -12.81
CA VAL A 273 6.56 1.52 -13.98
C VAL A 273 5.28 0.68 -14.09
N PHE A 274 4.90 0.30 -15.31
CA PHE A 274 3.87 -0.72 -15.49
C PHE A 274 4.53 -2.10 -15.53
N GLU A 275 4.05 -2.99 -14.65
CA GLU A 275 4.41 -4.41 -14.78
C GLU A 275 3.69 -5.02 -15.99
N PRO A 276 4.14 -6.17 -16.53
CA PRO A 276 3.61 -6.72 -17.79
C PRO A 276 2.11 -7.05 -17.82
N GLY A 277 1.50 -7.28 -16.66
CA GLY A 277 0.06 -7.49 -16.53
C GLY A 277 -0.77 -6.21 -16.64
N GLY A 278 -0.12 -5.03 -16.54
CA GLY A 278 -0.73 -3.72 -16.71
C GLY A 278 -1.00 -2.95 -15.42
N ASN A 279 -0.58 -3.44 -14.27
CA ASN A 279 -0.67 -2.69 -13.01
C ASN A 279 0.49 -1.71 -12.88
N ARG A 280 0.21 -0.52 -12.32
CA ARG A 280 1.25 0.45 -11.98
C ARG A 280 1.92 0.04 -10.67
N ILE A 281 3.24 -0.07 -10.69
CA ILE A 281 4.07 -0.34 -9.53
C ILE A 281 4.90 0.90 -9.24
N GLU A 282 4.90 1.34 -7.98
CA GLU A 282 5.79 2.37 -7.48
C GLU A 282 6.98 1.73 -6.77
N LEU A 283 8.16 2.25 -7.06
CA LEU A 283 9.36 1.97 -6.30
C LEU A 283 9.68 3.19 -5.44
N PHE A 284 9.70 2.99 -4.14
CA PHE A 284 9.83 4.03 -3.14
C PHE A 284 11.28 4.05 -2.64
N GLY A 285 12.02 5.11 -2.96
CA GLY A 285 13.47 5.15 -2.79
C GLY A 285 13.93 5.31 -1.35
N ASP A 286 13.15 6.03 -0.55
CA ASP A 286 13.41 6.30 0.86
C ASP A 286 12.12 6.17 1.67
N THR A 287 12.11 6.53 2.94
CA THR A 287 10.90 6.45 3.79
C THR A 287 10.02 7.69 3.69
N GLY A 288 10.41 8.69 2.87
CA GLY A 288 9.87 10.02 3.05
C GLY A 288 10.26 10.56 4.42
N TYR A 289 9.32 11.22 5.11
CA TYR A 289 9.51 11.57 6.52
C TYR A 289 8.71 10.64 7.44
N LEU A 290 9.17 10.49 8.69
CA LEU A 290 8.51 9.69 9.70
C LEU A 290 7.77 10.59 10.70
N ILE A 291 6.60 10.14 11.14
CA ILE A 291 5.72 10.91 12.03
C ILE A 291 5.59 10.19 13.37
N PHE A 292 6.31 10.70 14.36
CA PHE A 292 6.28 10.19 15.74
C PHE A 292 5.40 11.03 16.67
N ASP A 293 4.93 12.20 16.22
CA ASP A 293 4.07 13.08 16.99
C ASP A 293 2.64 12.52 17.05
N PRO A 294 2.12 12.13 18.24
CA PRO A 294 0.77 11.63 18.40
C PRO A 294 -0.30 12.69 18.10
N ALA A 295 0.04 13.97 18.22
CA ALA A 295 -0.83 15.11 17.94
C ALA A 295 -0.58 15.71 16.55
N TRP A 296 0.00 14.94 15.61
CA TRP A 296 0.27 15.42 14.26
C TRP A 296 -0.97 16.00 13.61
N LYS A 297 -0.83 17.21 13.10
CA LYS A 297 -1.86 17.88 12.31
C LYS A 297 -1.60 17.64 10.83
N ALA A 298 -2.60 17.06 10.16
CA ALA A 298 -2.52 16.80 8.73
C ALA A 298 -2.12 18.06 7.94
N ARG A 299 -1.33 17.86 6.88
CA ARG A 299 -0.90 18.92 5.98
C ARG A 299 -1.81 18.91 4.75
N THR A 300 -2.38 20.08 4.43
CA THR A 300 -3.26 20.24 3.29
C THR A 300 -2.57 21.01 2.18
N TRP A 301 -2.48 20.40 1.01
CA TRP A 301 -2.06 21.02 -0.23
C TRP A 301 -3.30 21.61 -0.91
N THR A 302 -3.17 22.84 -1.38
CA THR A 302 -4.27 23.57 -2.04
C THR A 302 -3.87 23.98 -3.45
N GLU A 303 -4.74 24.67 -4.19
CA GLU A 303 -4.47 25.19 -5.51
C GLU A 303 -3.18 26.04 -5.55
N GLU A 304 -2.85 26.74 -4.46
CA GLU A 304 -1.69 27.64 -4.39
C GLU A 304 -0.35 26.89 -4.48
N ASN A 305 -0.32 25.62 -4.12
CA ASN A 305 0.91 24.82 -4.06
C ASN A 305 0.76 23.43 -4.67
N LEU A 306 -0.32 23.21 -5.43
CA LEU A 306 -0.64 21.94 -6.05
C LEU A 306 0.47 21.44 -7.00
N ASP A 307 1.09 22.35 -7.74
CA ASP A 307 2.19 22.05 -8.67
C ASP A 307 3.40 21.40 -7.97
N LYS A 308 3.58 21.70 -6.68
CA LYS A 308 4.68 21.15 -5.86
C LYS A 308 4.29 19.91 -5.09
N SER A 309 2.99 19.63 -4.94
CA SER A 309 2.52 18.52 -4.09
C SER A 309 2.93 17.15 -4.64
N LEU A 310 2.67 16.90 -5.92
CA LEU A 310 2.96 15.60 -6.54
C LEU A 310 4.38 15.55 -7.13
N ILE A 311 4.92 16.67 -7.63
CA ILE A 311 6.29 16.73 -8.16
C ILE A 311 7.05 17.87 -7.50
N TRP A 312 7.97 17.54 -6.60
CA TRP A 312 8.93 18.50 -6.09
C TRP A 312 10.09 18.70 -7.07
N TYR A 313 10.61 17.60 -7.62
CA TYR A 313 11.49 17.58 -8.79
C TYR A 313 11.34 16.25 -9.55
N GLY A 314 11.66 16.27 -10.84
CA GLY A 314 11.52 15.15 -11.78
C GLY A 314 10.77 15.58 -13.05
N SER A 315 10.32 14.61 -13.83
CA SER A 315 9.51 14.86 -15.01
C SER A 315 8.13 15.42 -14.62
N PRO A 316 7.56 16.36 -15.40
CA PRO A 316 6.20 16.84 -15.17
C PRO A 316 5.18 15.70 -15.21
N LEU A 317 4.13 15.82 -14.41
CA LEU A 317 3.00 14.88 -14.44
C LEU A 317 2.34 14.89 -15.82
N ALA A 318 2.26 13.71 -16.44
CA ALA A 318 1.37 13.53 -17.56
C ALA A 318 -0.09 13.52 -17.05
N ARG A 319 -1.02 14.04 -17.88
CA ARG A 319 -2.45 14.06 -17.53
C ARG A 319 -2.99 12.65 -17.22
N GLU A 320 -2.46 11.66 -17.92
CA GLU A 320 -2.84 10.26 -17.80
C GLU A 320 -2.41 9.63 -16.46
N PHE A 321 -1.44 10.22 -15.76
CA PHE A 321 -0.98 9.71 -14.47
C PHE A 321 -2.09 9.72 -13.41
N SER A 322 -2.89 10.78 -13.37
CA SER A 322 -3.99 10.90 -12.41
C SER A 322 -5.24 10.11 -12.81
N ILE A 323 -5.32 9.64 -14.06
CA ILE A 323 -6.50 8.97 -14.61
C ILE A 323 -6.44 7.45 -14.46
N PHE A 324 -5.25 6.82 -14.23
CA PHE A 324 -5.16 5.40 -14.50
C PHE A 324 -4.26 4.59 -13.58
N GLY A 325 -4.86 3.61 -12.89
CA GLY A 325 -4.18 2.44 -12.36
C GLY A 325 -4.12 1.24 -13.29
N GLN A 326 -4.78 1.27 -14.44
CA GLN A 326 -4.85 0.13 -15.34
C GLN A 326 -4.79 0.60 -16.79
N ARG A 327 -3.74 0.22 -17.53
CA ARG A 327 -3.80 0.22 -19.00
C ARG A 327 -4.16 -1.20 -19.43
N ALA A 328 -5.27 -1.35 -20.15
CA ALA A 328 -5.47 -2.56 -20.92
C ALA A 328 -4.23 -2.76 -21.81
N ALA A 329 -3.63 -3.95 -21.74
CA ALA A 329 -2.56 -4.29 -22.66
C ALA A 329 -3.11 -4.18 -24.10
N THR A 330 -2.54 -3.28 -24.89
CA THR A 330 -2.72 -3.26 -26.34
C THR A 330 -1.91 -4.37 -26.95
#